data_1e48e4fda2105c2c1265cd74cba2adf2
#
_entry.id   1e48e4fda2105c2c1265cd74cba2adf2
#
_cell.length_a   1.000
_cell.length_b   1.000
_cell.length_c   1.000
_cell.angle_alpha   90.00
_cell.angle_beta   90.00
_cell.angle_gamma   90.00
#
_symmetry.space_group_name_H-M   'P 1'
#
loop_
_entity.id
_entity.type
_entity.pdbx_description
1 polymer ?
#
loop_
_entity_poly.entity_id
_entity_poly.type
_entity_poly.pdbx_seq_one_letter_code
_entity_poly.pdbx_strand_id
1 'polypeptide(L)'
;MKRTMLLIASMMLALLVAAGVALAQDGVTKICKTNCHGTERDDQLSGTAKRNSIEGRNGADKIEGNGAKDTLNGNLGADAVYGGNGEDKVYGGSNDDYVQAGIKNDRIYTGSGNDVVAAKDGFKDQIYCGSSYDRVYVDRIDVLHFCEKKLSDKPQPQF
;
A
#
# COMPACT_ATOMS: atom_id res chain seq x y z
N MET A 1 24.83 29.07 25.72
CA MET A 1 24.93 27.61 25.58
C MET A 1 23.99 27.00 24.51
N LYS A 2 22.70 27.42 24.34
CA LYS A 2 21.78 26.80 23.35
C LYS A 2 22.13 27.05 21.87
N ARG A 3 22.78 28.19 21.52
CA ARG A 3 23.17 28.50 20.13
C ARG A 3 24.39 27.72 19.64
N THR A 4 25.34 27.41 20.53
CA THR A 4 26.52 26.63 20.18
C THR A 4 26.20 25.14 19.95
N MET A 5 25.23 24.57 20.65
CA MET A 5 24.80 23.18 20.41
C MET A 5 24.14 22.99 19.03
N LEU A 6 23.37 23.99 18.59
CA LEU A 6 22.68 23.91 17.27
C LEU A 6 23.67 23.95 16.10
N LEU A 7 24.74 24.73 16.24
CA LEU A 7 25.81 24.84 15.23
C LEU A 7 26.65 23.55 15.16
N ILE A 8 26.90 22.89 16.28
CA ILE A 8 27.67 21.63 16.32
C ILE A 8 26.88 20.50 15.65
N ALA A 9 25.56 20.42 15.90
CA ALA A 9 24.69 19.43 15.26
C ALA A 9 24.61 19.63 13.72
N SER A 10 24.55 20.89 13.27
CA SER A 10 24.55 21.25 11.85
C SER A 10 25.88 20.93 11.18
N MET A 11 27.02 21.18 11.85
CA MET A 11 28.33 20.84 11.32
C MET A 11 28.60 19.33 11.28
N MET A 12 28.13 18.56 12.28
CA MET A 12 28.25 17.09 12.25
C MET A 12 27.45 16.49 11.09
N LEU A 13 26.26 16.99 10.82
CA LEU A 13 25.46 16.54 9.69
C LEU A 13 26.13 16.84 8.35
N ALA A 14 26.74 18.01 8.20
CA ALA A 14 27.49 18.39 7.01
C ALA A 14 28.77 17.54 6.82
N LEU A 15 29.44 17.14 7.89
CA LEU A 15 30.63 16.28 7.82
C LEU A 15 30.27 14.83 7.41
N LEU A 16 29.12 14.31 7.84
CA LEU A 16 28.63 12.98 7.45
C LEU A 16 28.31 12.90 5.95
N VAL A 17 27.74 13.97 5.38
CA VAL A 17 27.49 14.06 3.94
C VAL A 17 28.80 14.16 3.14
N ALA A 18 29.79 14.88 3.65
CA ALA A 18 31.11 15.00 3.00
C ALA A 18 31.92 13.70 3.06
N ALA A 19 31.69 12.82 4.04
CA ALA A 19 32.34 11.54 4.17
C ALA A 19 31.72 10.42 3.29
N GLY A 20 30.72 10.74 2.47
CA GLY A 20 30.04 9.75 1.61
C GLY A 20 29.27 8.67 2.39
N VAL A 21 29.04 8.88 3.66
CA VAL A 21 28.13 8.03 4.44
C VAL A 21 26.71 8.41 4.03
N ALA A 22 26.13 7.64 3.12
CA ALA A 22 24.72 7.73 2.86
C ALA A 22 24.00 7.40 4.17
N LEU A 23 23.40 8.41 4.81
CA LEU A 23 22.37 8.14 5.81
C LEU A 23 21.30 7.35 5.08
N ALA A 24 21.10 6.10 5.48
CA ALA A 24 19.97 5.34 5.04
C ALA A 24 18.75 6.17 5.42
N GLN A 25 18.14 6.84 4.43
CA GLN A 25 16.87 7.52 4.66
C GLN A 25 15.83 6.41 4.72
N ASP A 26 15.21 6.23 5.89
CA ASP A 26 14.03 5.40 6.03
C ASP A 26 12.95 5.90 5.06
N GLY A 27 12.02 5.04 4.71
CA GLY A 27 10.85 5.42 3.92
C GLY A 27 10.07 6.57 4.57
N VAL A 28 9.14 7.15 3.85
CA VAL A 28 8.39 8.30 4.35
C VAL A 28 7.06 7.87 4.98
N THR A 29 6.67 8.57 6.05
CA THR A 29 5.29 8.58 6.54
C THR A 29 4.60 9.84 6.05
N LYS A 30 3.51 9.72 5.28
CA LYS A 30 2.89 10.84 4.58
C LYS A 30 1.37 10.77 4.54
N ILE A 31 0.72 11.90 4.79
CA ILE A 31 -0.72 12.08 4.54
C ILE A 31 -0.92 12.66 3.14
N CYS A 32 -1.62 11.91 2.31
CA CYS A 32 -1.88 12.22 0.92
C CYS A 32 -3.18 13.00 0.79
N LYS A 33 -3.12 14.31 0.58
CA LYS A 33 -4.34 15.13 0.46
C LYS A 33 -5.08 14.92 -0.87
N THR A 34 -4.35 14.58 -1.95
CA THR A 34 -4.88 14.28 -3.29
C THR A 34 -4.01 13.21 -3.94
N ASN A 35 -3.05 13.60 -4.79
CA ASN A 35 -2.08 12.71 -5.41
C ASN A 35 -0.81 12.63 -4.55
N CYS A 36 -0.26 11.44 -4.42
CA CYS A 36 0.85 11.18 -3.53
C CYS A 36 1.69 10.02 -4.06
N HIS A 37 2.99 10.17 -3.94
CA HIS A 37 3.96 9.14 -4.29
C HIS A 37 4.87 8.88 -3.11
N GLY A 38 5.18 7.64 -2.88
CA GLY A 38 6.22 7.19 -1.98
C GLY A 38 7.62 7.41 -2.54
N THR A 39 8.57 6.70 -2.00
CA THR A 39 10.00 6.73 -2.36
C THR A 39 10.40 5.39 -3.02
N GLU A 40 11.67 5.05 -2.95
CA GLU A 40 12.22 3.75 -3.37
C GLU A 40 12.41 2.81 -2.16
N ARG A 41 11.70 3.03 -1.06
CA ARG A 41 11.82 2.34 0.22
C ARG A 41 10.46 2.14 0.86
N ASP A 42 10.42 1.35 1.92
CA ASP A 42 9.23 1.04 2.68
C ASP A 42 8.57 2.30 3.25
N ASP A 43 7.40 2.65 2.75
CA ASP A 43 6.68 3.87 3.08
C ASP A 43 5.36 3.60 3.83
N GLN A 44 4.88 4.61 4.55
CA GLN A 44 3.53 4.62 5.11
C GLN A 44 2.75 5.80 4.52
N LEU A 45 1.82 5.50 3.63
CA LEU A 45 1.05 6.49 2.89
C LEU A 45 -0.42 6.41 3.28
N SER A 46 -0.98 7.50 3.77
CA SER A 46 -2.38 7.55 4.19
C SER A 46 -3.14 8.63 3.43
N GLY A 47 -4.19 8.24 2.77
CA GLY A 47 -5.15 9.13 2.13
C GLY A 47 -6.02 9.88 3.14
N THR A 48 -7.13 10.42 2.66
CA THR A 48 -8.07 11.21 3.45
C THR A 48 -9.51 10.74 3.21
N ALA A 49 -10.50 11.46 3.73
CA ALA A 49 -11.91 11.23 3.39
C ALA A 49 -12.33 11.78 2.01
N LYS A 50 -11.36 12.15 1.15
CA LYS A 50 -11.57 12.63 -0.21
C LYS A 50 -10.84 11.72 -1.18
N ARG A 51 -11.25 11.75 -2.46
CA ARG A 51 -10.57 11.00 -3.50
C ARG A 51 -9.06 11.24 -3.51
N ASN A 52 -8.31 10.17 -3.46
CA ASN A 52 -6.86 10.17 -3.51
C ASN A 52 -6.34 9.31 -4.69
N SER A 53 -5.14 9.62 -5.15
CA SER A 53 -4.33 8.76 -5.99
C SER A 53 -2.98 8.57 -5.32
N ILE A 54 -2.69 7.35 -4.90
CA ILE A 54 -1.51 7.03 -4.09
C ILE A 54 -0.70 5.95 -4.79
N GLU A 55 0.59 6.17 -4.92
CA GLU A 55 1.56 5.21 -5.47
C GLU A 55 2.69 4.98 -4.46
N GLY A 56 2.94 3.72 -4.09
CA GLY A 56 4.04 3.33 -3.20
C GLY A 56 5.39 3.49 -3.90
N ARG A 57 5.58 2.93 -5.06
CA ARG A 57 6.77 2.79 -5.90
C ARG A 57 7.55 1.52 -5.59
N ASN A 58 8.77 1.64 -5.05
CA ASN A 58 9.57 0.50 -4.64
C ASN A 58 9.58 0.41 -3.12
N GLY A 59 9.74 -0.79 -2.58
CA GLY A 59 9.75 -1.03 -1.15
C GLY A 59 8.51 -1.77 -0.69
N ALA A 60 8.50 -2.23 0.54
CA ALA A 60 7.33 -2.84 1.17
C ALA A 60 6.48 -1.74 1.80
N ASP A 61 5.48 -1.27 1.05
CA ASP A 61 4.71 -0.09 1.42
C ASP A 61 3.42 -0.43 2.17
N LYS A 62 3.02 0.45 3.05
CA LYS A 62 1.68 0.47 3.63
C LYS A 62 0.88 1.63 3.07
N ILE A 63 -0.21 1.33 2.35
CA ILE A 63 -1.06 2.33 1.70
C ILE A 63 -2.48 2.24 2.24
N GLU A 64 -3.04 3.34 2.68
CA GLU A 64 -4.42 3.45 3.17
C GLU A 64 -5.17 4.54 2.38
N GLY A 65 -6.26 4.19 1.68
CA GLY A 65 -7.12 5.14 0.97
C GLY A 65 -8.00 5.94 1.92
N ASN A 66 -8.54 5.30 2.94
CA ASN A 66 -9.49 5.77 3.94
C ASN A 66 -10.90 5.95 3.41
N GLY A 67 -11.20 6.97 2.65
CA GLY A 67 -12.57 7.20 2.22
C GLY A 67 -12.73 7.95 0.91
N ALA A 68 -13.93 7.88 0.34
CA ALA A 68 -14.26 8.23 -1.03
C ALA A 68 -13.60 7.27 -2.04
N LYS A 69 -13.75 7.54 -3.31
CA LYS A 69 -13.26 6.69 -4.39
C LYS A 69 -11.78 6.95 -4.68
N ASP A 70 -10.92 6.01 -4.34
CA ASP A 70 -9.49 6.13 -4.44
C ASP A 70 -8.88 5.29 -5.59
N THR A 71 -7.65 5.62 -5.95
CA THR A 71 -6.80 4.80 -6.79
C THR A 71 -5.49 4.58 -6.08
N LEU A 72 -5.21 3.33 -5.72
CA LEU A 72 -4.07 2.93 -4.90
C LEU A 72 -3.21 1.96 -5.70
N ASN A 73 -1.90 2.12 -5.65
CA ASN A 73 -0.95 1.28 -6.35
C ASN A 73 0.29 1.03 -5.51
N GLY A 74 0.55 -0.23 -5.14
CA GLY A 74 1.78 -0.62 -4.46
C GLY A 74 3.00 -0.47 -5.37
N ASN A 75 2.96 -1.01 -6.56
CA ASN A 75 3.98 -1.14 -7.60
C ASN A 75 4.98 -2.27 -7.31
N LEU A 76 6.20 -2.01 -6.85
CA LEU A 76 7.24 -3.02 -6.65
C LEU A 76 7.51 -3.21 -5.16
N GLY A 77 7.34 -4.41 -4.67
CA GLY A 77 7.57 -4.76 -3.28
C GLY A 77 6.43 -5.57 -2.70
N ALA A 78 6.59 -6.06 -1.50
CA ALA A 78 5.53 -6.78 -0.79
C ALA A 78 4.67 -5.75 -0.03
N ASP A 79 3.60 -5.31 -0.66
CA ASP A 79 2.82 -4.17 -0.20
C ASP A 79 1.60 -4.57 0.62
N ALA A 80 1.17 -3.67 1.52
CA ALA A 80 -0.08 -3.78 2.24
C ALA A 80 -1.01 -2.61 1.85
N VAL A 81 -2.02 -2.90 1.02
CA VAL A 81 -2.90 -1.88 0.45
C VAL A 81 -4.32 -2.01 0.99
N TYR A 82 -4.83 -0.94 1.57
CA TYR A 82 -6.14 -0.83 2.19
C TYR A 82 -6.98 0.24 1.46
N GLY A 83 -8.03 -0.17 0.76
CA GLY A 83 -8.96 0.75 0.06
C GLY A 83 -9.70 1.64 1.05
N GLY A 84 -10.46 1.03 1.95
CA GLY A 84 -11.23 1.74 2.97
C GLY A 84 -12.69 1.87 2.61
N ASN A 85 -13.23 3.08 2.66
CA ASN A 85 -14.64 3.35 2.33
C ASN A 85 -14.74 3.96 0.94
N GLY A 86 -15.22 3.27 -0.04
CA GLY A 86 -15.38 3.87 -1.37
C GLY A 86 -15.54 2.81 -2.45
N GLU A 87 -15.76 3.25 -3.67
CA GLU A 87 -15.63 2.39 -4.85
C GLU A 87 -14.20 2.51 -5.37
N ASP A 88 -13.29 1.76 -4.79
CA ASP A 88 -11.87 1.94 -4.96
C ASP A 88 -11.31 1.16 -6.15
N LYS A 89 -10.16 1.57 -6.61
CA LYS A 89 -9.35 0.86 -7.57
C LYS A 89 -8.00 0.57 -6.97
N VAL A 90 -7.73 -0.68 -6.69
CA VAL A 90 -6.55 -1.12 -5.95
C VAL A 90 -5.68 -2.00 -6.83
N TYR A 91 -4.40 -1.69 -6.88
CA TYR A 91 -3.36 -2.46 -7.53
C TYR A 91 -2.34 -2.87 -6.47
N GLY A 92 -2.08 -4.18 -6.33
CA GLY A 92 -0.96 -4.69 -5.56
C GLY A 92 0.34 -4.34 -6.28
N GLY A 93 0.60 -5.03 -7.35
CA GLY A 93 1.74 -4.74 -8.22
C GLY A 93 2.60 -5.96 -8.50
N SER A 94 3.79 -5.96 -7.99
CA SER A 94 4.73 -7.08 -8.12
C SER A 94 5.24 -7.52 -6.76
N ASN A 95 5.48 -8.80 -6.60
CA ASN A 95 5.79 -9.49 -5.36
C ASN A 95 4.53 -9.83 -4.55
N ASP A 96 4.70 -10.45 -3.40
CA ASP A 96 3.60 -10.99 -2.60
C ASP A 96 2.90 -9.87 -1.83
N ASP A 97 1.70 -9.49 -2.29
CA ASP A 97 0.95 -8.36 -1.76
C ASP A 97 -0.20 -8.79 -0.82
N TYR A 98 -0.55 -7.92 0.09
CA TYR A 98 -1.78 -7.99 0.87
C TYR A 98 -2.73 -6.86 0.47
N VAL A 99 -3.91 -7.21 -0.04
CA VAL A 99 -4.93 -6.23 -0.44
C VAL A 99 -6.20 -6.43 0.37
N GLN A 100 -6.62 -5.40 1.08
CA GLN A 100 -7.94 -5.30 1.68
C GLN A 100 -8.74 -4.21 0.97
N ALA A 101 -9.74 -4.60 0.17
CA ALA A 101 -10.53 -3.65 -0.62
C ALA A 101 -11.27 -2.63 0.25
N GLY A 102 -11.97 -3.12 1.25
CA GLY A 102 -12.75 -2.25 2.13
C GLY A 102 -14.23 -2.46 1.95
N ILE A 103 -15.04 -1.43 2.04
CA ILE A 103 -16.49 -1.49 1.87
C ILE A 103 -16.95 -0.75 0.62
N LYS A 104 -17.89 -1.30 -0.09
CA LYS A 104 -18.52 -1.02 -1.38
C LYS A 104 -17.88 -1.79 -2.53
N ASN A 105 -18.35 -1.49 -3.76
CA ASN A 105 -17.97 -2.27 -4.94
C ASN A 105 -16.61 -1.83 -5.47
N ASP A 106 -15.61 -2.63 -5.25
CA ASP A 106 -14.22 -2.33 -5.57
C ASP A 106 -13.73 -3.04 -6.83
N ARG A 107 -12.62 -2.56 -7.36
CA ARG A 107 -11.84 -3.24 -8.39
C ARG A 107 -10.43 -3.47 -7.90
N ILE A 108 -10.05 -4.75 -7.84
CA ILE A 108 -8.77 -5.19 -7.31
C ILE A 108 -8.00 -5.88 -8.41
N TYR A 109 -6.74 -5.49 -8.57
CA TYR A 109 -5.76 -6.10 -9.45
C TYR A 109 -4.53 -6.42 -8.61
N THR A 110 -4.30 -7.70 -8.31
CA THR A 110 -3.17 -8.05 -7.45
C THR A 110 -1.86 -8.01 -8.20
N GLY A 111 -1.81 -8.56 -9.41
CA GLY A 111 -0.65 -8.42 -10.28
C GLY A 111 0.18 -9.68 -10.38
N SER A 112 1.42 -9.65 -9.94
CA SER A 112 2.31 -10.80 -9.96
C SER A 112 2.92 -11.06 -8.59
N GLY A 113 2.81 -12.27 -8.10
CA GLY A 113 3.20 -12.68 -6.76
C GLY A 113 2.18 -13.61 -6.16
N ASN A 114 2.44 -14.16 -4.97
CA ASN A 114 1.45 -14.96 -4.26
C ASN A 114 0.66 -14.06 -3.32
N ASP A 115 -0.41 -13.48 -3.85
CA ASP A 115 -1.13 -12.41 -3.20
C ASP A 115 -2.21 -12.90 -2.23
N VAL A 116 -2.56 -12.04 -1.29
CA VAL A 116 -3.66 -12.26 -0.37
C VAL A 116 -4.68 -11.13 -0.50
N VAL A 117 -5.91 -11.48 -0.89
CA VAL A 117 -7.01 -10.54 -1.01
C VAL A 117 -8.06 -10.78 0.07
N ALA A 118 -8.44 -9.72 0.78
CA ALA A 118 -9.55 -9.71 1.72
C ALA A 118 -10.64 -8.74 1.24
N ALA A 119 -11.70 -9.31 0.64
CA ALA A 119 -12.83 -8.56 0.07
C ALA A 119 -14.19 -9.05 0.58
N LYS A 120 -14.24 -9.61 1.78
CA LYS A 120 -15.47 -10.11 2.38
C LYS A 120 -16.16 -9.02 3.20
N ASP A 121 -16.98 -8.23 2.55
CA ASP A 121 -17.61 -7.04 3.15
C ASP A 121 -19.16 -6.96 2.89
N GLY A 122 -19.69 -7.85 2.06
CA GLY A 122 -21.10 -7.90 1.67
C GLY A 122 -21.44 -7.07 0.42
N PHE A 123 -20.46 -6.47 -0.24
CA PHE A 123 -20.61 -5.76 -1.51
C PHE A 123 -20.01 -6.58 -2.66
N LYS A 124 -20.28 -6.16 -3.89
CA LYS A 124 -19.86 -6.88 -5.08
C LYS A 124 -18.56 -6.33 -5.64
N ASP A 125 -17.47 -7.05 -5.46
CA ASP A 125 -16.16 -6.69 -5.94
C ASP A 125 -15.81 -7.40 -7.26
N GLN A 126 -14.86 -6.80 -7.99
CA GLN A 126 -14.22 -7.40 -9.15
C GLN A 126 -12.75 -7.62 -8.84
N ILE A 127 -12.31 -8.86 -8.81
CA ILE A 127 -10.98 -9.25 -8.38
C ILE A 127 -10.25 -9.94 -9.53
N TYR A 128 -9.13 -9.38 -9.94
CA TYR A 128 -8.22 -9.89 -10.95
C TYR A 128 -6.93 -10.30 -10.25
N CYS A 129 -6.73 -11.60 -10.09
CA CYS A 129 -5.60 -12.13 -9.31
C CYS A 129 -4.27 -12.12 -10.08
N GLY A 130 -4.31 -12.14 -11.42
CA GLY A 130 -3.07 -12.03 -12.20
C GLY A 130 -2.32 -13.35 -12.33
N SER A 131 -1.07 -13.38 -11.89
CA SER A 131 -0.19 -14.54 -12.03
C SER A 131 0.37 -15.03 -10.71
N SER A 132 0.66 -16.33 -10.60
CA SER A 132 1.12 -17.04 -9.40
C SER A 132 -0.04 -17.49 -8.51
N TYR A 133 0.24 -17.97 -7.30
CA TYR A 133 -0.73 -18.62 -6.45
C TYR A 133 -1.37 -17.64 -5.46
N ASP A 134 -2.61 -17.21 -5.74
CA ASP A 134 -3.31 -16.21 -4.93
C ASP A 134 -4.32 -16.82 -3.95
N ARG A 135 -4.48 -16.20 -2.82
CA ARG A 135 -5.48 -16.55 -1.80
C ARG A 135 -6.51 -15.43 -1.65
N VAL A 136 -7.76 -15.74 -2.00
CA VAL A 136 -8.83 -14.75 -1.95
C VAL A 136 -9.91 -15.13 -0.93
N TYR A 137 -10.25 -14.18 -0.08
CA TYR A 137 -11.30 -14.26 0.93
C TYR A 137 -12.43 -13.32 0.52
N VAL A 138 -13.50 -13.89 0.00
CA VAL A 138 -14.52 -13.16 -0.76
C VAL A 138 -15.93 -13.60 -0.41
N ASP A 139 -16.91 -12.79 -0.77
CA ASP A 139 -18.31 -13.09 -0.71
C ASP A 139 -18.78 -13.89 -1.94
N ARG A 140 -20.03 -14.38 -1.90
CA ARG A 140 -20.60 -15.14 -3.02
C ARG A 140 -20.93 -14.26 -4.22
N ILE A 141 -21.09 -12.96 -3.99
CA ILE A 141 -21.48 -11.96 -5.00
C ILE A 141 -20.29 -11.39 -5.77
N ASP A 142 -19.07 -11.63 -5.28
CA ASP A 142 -17.85 -11.17 -5.91
C ASP A 142 -17.53 -11.91 -7.20
N VAL A 143 -16.90 -11.22 -8.12
CA VAL A 143 -16.50 -11.74 -9.43
C VAL A 143 -14.99 -11.91 -9.46
N LEU A 144 -14.56 -13.16 -9.62
CA LEU A 144 -13.15 -13.54 -9.66
C LEU A 144 -12.69 -13.77 -11.10
N HIS A 145 -11.53 -13.21 -11.45
CA HIS A 145 -10.87 -13.38 -12.73
C HIS A 145 -9.45 -13.89 -12.52
N PHE A 146 -9.13 -15.05 -13.09
CA PHE A 146 -7.80 -15.67 -13.01
C PHE A 146 -7.31 -15.92 -11.59
N CYS A 147 -8.20 -16.33 -10.68
CA CYS A 147 -7.90 -16.63 -9.29
C CYS A 147 -7.86 -18.14 -9.05
N GLU A 148 -6.77 -18.66 -8.52
CA GLU A 148 -6.57 -20.11 -8.37
C GLU A 148 -7.28 -20.69 -7.15
N LYS A 149 -7.41 -19.96 -6.06
CA LYS A 149 -8.03 -20.47 -4.84
C LYS A 149 -8.93 -19.46 -4.13
N LYS A 150 -10.20 -19.82 -4.00
CA LYS A 150 -11.18 -19.15 -3.16
C LYS A 150 -11.14 -19.71 -1.73
N LEU A 151 -10.99 -18.87 -0.72
CA LEU A 151 -11.11 -19.21 0.70
C LEU A 151 -12.33 -18.52 1.31
N SER A 152 -13.01 -19.20 2.26
CA SER A 152 -14.24 -18.68 2.88
C SER A 152 -13.99 -17.92 4.19
N ASP A 153 -12.82 -18.07 4.77
CA ASP A 153 -12.50 -17.50 6.08
C ASP A 153 -11.52 -16.31 5.95
N LYS A 154 -11.75 -15.28 6.76
CA LYS A 154 -10.96 -14.04 6.72
C LYS A 154 -9.51 -14.29 7.14
N PRO A 155 -8.51 -13.83 6.38
CA PRO A 155 -7.13 -13.92 6.81
C PRO A 155 -6.89 -13.06 8.05
N GLN A 156 -6.04 -13.55 8.94
CA GLN A 156 -5.46 -12.71 9.96
C GLN A 156 -4.19 -12.08 9.38
N PRO A 157 -4.03 -10.75 9.45
CA PRO A 157 -2.78 -10.12 9.05
C PRO A 157 -1.65 -10.66 9.92
N GLN A 158 -0.63 -11.18 9.26
CA GLN A 158 0.59 -11.67 9.91
C GLN A 158 1.67 -10.60 9.77
N PHE A 159 1.61 -9.63 10.68
CA PHE A 159 2.67 -8.63 10.83
C PHE A 159 3.32 -8.76 12.19
#